data_5426e06bd116ad34af9c119c8f56a246
#
_entry.id   5426e06bd116ad34af9c119c8f56a246
#
_cell.length_a   1.000
_cell.length_b   1.000
_cell.length_c   1.000
_cell.angle_alpha   90.00
_cell.angle_beta   90.00
_cell.angle_gamma   90.00
#
_symmetry.space_group_name_H-M   'P 1'
#
loop_
_entity.id
_entity.type
_entity.pdbx_description
1 polymer ?
#
loop_
_entity_poly.entity_id
_entity_poly.type
_entity_poly.pdbx_seq_one_letter_code
_entity_poly.pdbx_strand_id
1 'polypeptide(L)'
;QSFVECWGDGSPLREFTYSEDIVKILMFLIENYDEPEPINIGNTEEHSIKEVVELICSLLEYDGQVKWNTEKPSGQHRKPSSNQKLLDLGWDKKWYTSLEKGLTKTCEWVILKYPDIRGVS
;
A
#
# COMPACT_ATOMS: atom_id res chain seq x y z
N GLN A 1 0.71 13.52 21.91
CA GLN A 1 1.86 12.64 21.69
C GLN A 1 2.89 13.34 20.82
N SER A 2 4.13 13.38 21.27
CA SER A 2 5.19 14.13 20.59
C SER A 2 5.94 13.30 19.54
N PHE A 3 5.74 11.98 19.50
CA PHE A 3 6.41 11.14 18.52
C PHE A 3 5.63 9.87 18.21
N VAL A 4 5.94 9.29 17.05
CA VAL A 4 5.48 7.96 16.63
C VAL A 4 6.72 7.08 16.46
N GLU A 5 6.73 5.90 17.07
CA GLU A 5 7.80 4.93 16.88
C GLU A 5 7.48 4.01 15.72
N CYS A 6 8.40 3.91 14.77
CA CYS A 6 8.36 2.96 13.67
C CYS A 6 9.47 1.94 13.82
N TRP A 7 9.15 0.67 13.57
CA TRP A 7 10.14 -0.40 13.71
C TRP A 7 11.03 -0.51 12.48
N GLY A 8 12.31 -0.74 12.71
CA GLY A 8 13.32 -0.86 11.67
C GLY A 8 13.87 0.48 11.25
N ASP A 9 14.39 0.57 10.04
CA ASP A 9 15.00 1.78 9.48
C ASP A 9 14.20 2.40 8.33
N GLY A 10 13.09 1.77 7.96
CA GLY A 10 12.23 2.27 6.87
C GLY A 10 12.72 1.94 5.47
N SER A 11 13.85 1.24 5.32
CA SER A 11 14.41 0.94 4.01
C SER A 11 13.70 -0.17 3.22
N PRO A 12 13.00 -1.15 3.85
CA PRO A 12 12.34 -2.19 3.08
C PRO A 12 11.35 -1.64 2.05
N LEU A 13 11.32 -2.30 0.90
CA LEU A 13 10.42 -1.95 -0.20
C LEU A 13 9.20 -2.85 -0.20
N ARG A 14 8.05 -2.27 -0.46
CA ARG A 14 6.78 -2.99 -0.56
C ARG A 14 5.94 -2.45 -1.71
N GLU A 15 5.10 -3.32 -2.23
CA GLU A 15 4.05 -2.92 -3.17
C GLU A 15 2.85 -2.47 -2.35
N PHE A 16 2.33 -1.29 -2.66
CA PHE A 16 1.12 -0.77 -2.02
C PHE A 16 0.05 -0.63 -3.10
N THR A 17 -1.05 -1.34 -2.93
CA THR A 17 -2.15 -1.29 -3.89
C THR A 17 -3.39 -0.74 -3.22
N TYR A 18 -3.97 0.31 -3.81
CA TYR A 18 -5.20 0.89 -3.31
C TYR A 18 -6.34 -0.12 -3.40
N SER A 19 -7.17 -0.22 -2.36
CA SER A 19 -8.21 -1.24 -2.26
C SER A 19 -9.20 -1.24 -3.42
N GLU A 20 -9.56 -0.06 -3.94
CA GLU A 20 -10.43 0.02 -5.11
C GLU A 20 -9.81 -0.56 -6.36
N ASP A 21 -8.48 -0.47 -6.49
CA ASP A 21 -7.77 -1.07 -7.61
C ASP A 21 -7.87 -2.60 -7.57
N ILE A 22 -7.81 -3.19 -6.37
CA ILE A 22 -8.00 -4.63 -6.19
C ILE A 22 -9.39 -5.04 -6.69
N VAL A 23 -10.41 -4.28 -6.35
CA VAL A 23 -11.78 -4.56 -6.82
C VAL A 23 -11.85 -4.50 -8.34
N LYS A 24 -11.25 -3.49 -8.95
CA LYS A 24 -11.23 -3.34 -10.42
C LYS A 24 -10.50 -4.51 -11.09
N ILE A 25 -9.38 -4.95 -10.50
CA ILE A 25 -8.64 -6.11 -11.01
C ILE A 25 -9.50 -7.38 -10.91
N LEU A 26 -10.20 -7.57 -9.79
CA LEU A 26 -11.09 -8.73 -9.62
C LEU A 26 -12.19 -8.74 -10.68
N MET A 27 -12.82 -7.60 -10.95
CA MET A 27 -13.84 -7.48 -12.00
C MET A 27 -13.26 -7.77 -13.37
N PHE A 28 -12.05 -7.26 -13.65
CA PHE A 28 -11.34 -7.53 -14.90
C PHE A 28 -11.06 -9.03 -15.06
N LEU A 29 -10.64 -9.71 -13.99
CA LEU A 29 -10.34 -11.13 -14.02
C LEU A 29 -11.60 -11.98 -14.23
N ILE A 30 -12.73 -11.59 -13.65
CA ILE A 30 -14.00 -12.29 -13.88
C ILE A 30 -14.32 -12.32 -15.37
N GLU A 31 -14.02 -11.27 -16.09
CA GLU A 31 -14.31 -11.16 -17.52
C GLU A 31 -13.23 -11.77 -18.43
N ASN A 32 -11.98 -11.85 -17.96
CA ASN A 32 -10.84 -12.15 -18.82
C ASN A 32 -10.01 -13.37 -18.41
N TYR A 33 -10.33 -13.99 -17.28
CA TYR A 33 -9.55 -15.13 -16.79
C TYR A 33 -10.47 -16.27 -16.39
N ASP A 34 -10.35 -17.40 -17.10
CA ASP A 34 -11.17 -18.60 -16.87
C ASP A 34 -10.26 -19.83 -16.86
N GLU A 35 -9.29 -19.84 -15.95
CA GLU A 35 -8.36 -20.94 -15.77
C GLU A 35 -8.27 -21.29 -14.29
N PRO A 36 -7.96 -22.58 -13.95
CA PRO A 36 -7.91 -23.02 -12.56
C PRO A 36 -6.65 -22.57 -11.82
N GLU A 37 -5.59 -22.17 -12.52
CA GLU A 37 -4.34 -21.78 -11.90
C GLU A 37 -4.48 -20.42 -11.18
N PRO A 38 -3.83 -20.26 -10.01
CA PRO A 38 -3.81 -18.98 -9.32
C PRO A 38 -3.15 -17.89 -10.15
N ILE A 39 -3.57 -16.64 -9.94
CA ILE A 39 -2.96 -15.47 -10.55
C ILE A 39 -2.62 -14.47 -9.44
N ASN A 40 -1.40 -13.93 -9.51
CA ASN A 40 -0.97 -12.92 -8.56
C ASN A 40 -1.57 -11.56 -8.90
N ILE A 41 -2.03 -10.88 -7.88
CA ILE A 41 -2.55 -9.52 -7.97
C ILE A 41 -1.67 -8.63 -7.09
N GLY A 42 -1.13 -7.57 -7.65
CA GLY A 42 -0.32 -6.62 -6.90
C GLY A 42 -0.02 -5.39 -7.76
N ASN A 43 0.77 -4.49 -7.20
CA ASN A 43 1.20 -3.31 -7.93
C ASN A 43 2.52 -3.59 -8.65
N THR A 44 2.81 -2.79 -9.67
CA THR A 44 4.08 -2.87 -10.40
C THR A 44 5.15 -1.94 -9.83
N GLU A 45 4.79 -1.08 -8.89
CA GLU A 45 5.72 -0.15 -8.24
C GLU A 45 5.98 -0.55 -6.80
N GLU A 46 7.23 -0.37 -6.37
CA GLU A 46 7.63 -0.57 -4.99
C GLU A 46 7.99 0.77 -4.35
N HIS A 47 7.64 0.93 -3.07
CA HIS A 47 7.96 2.11 -2.28
C HIS A 47 8.55 1.69 -0.95
N SER A 48 9.48 2.48 -0.41
CA SER A 48 10.04 2.20 0.91
C SER A 48 9.01 2.50 1.99
N ILE A 49 9.11 1.81 3.11
CA ILE A 49 8.29 2.09 4.29
C ILE A 49 8.49 3.53 4.73
N LYS A 50 9.73 4.02 4.69
CA LYS A 50 10.06 5.40 5.05
C LYS A 50 9.30 6.40 4.17
N GLU A 51 9.29 6.20 2.86
CA GLU A 51 8.57 7.04 1.91
C GLU A 51 7.07 7.11 2.25
N VAL A 52 6.47 5.96 2.53
CA VAL A 52 5.05 5.87 2.88
C VAL A 52 4.75 6.60 4.18
N VAL A 53 5.59 6.41 5.21
CA VAL A 53 5.43 7.09 6.51
C VAL A 53 5.53 8.61 6.33
N GLU A 54 6.53 9.09 5.58
CA GLU A 54 6.71 10.52 5.33
C GLU A 54 5.50 11.11 4.59
N LEU A 55 4.96 10.38 3.61
CA LEU A 55 3.79 10.82 2.86
C LEU A 55 2.55 10.88 3.73
N ILE A 56 2.31 9.89 4.58
CA ILE A 56 1.18 9.88 5.52
C ILE A 56 1.29 11.05 6.48
N CYS A 57 2.48 11.29 7.06
CA CYS A 57 2.70 12.41 7.97
C CYS A 57 2.38 13.75 7.28
N SER A 58 2.80 13.91 6.03
CA SER A 58 2.49 15.10 5.25
C SER A 58 0.99 15.27 5.02
N LEU A 59 0.32 14.20 4.61
CA LEU A 59 -1.13 14.23 4.32
C LEU A 59 -1.97 14.52 5.56
N LEU A 60 -1.54 14.06 6.73
CA LEU A 60 -2.23 14.27 7.99
C LEU A 60 -1.76 15.54 8.72
N GLU A 61 -0.84 16.27 8.12
CA GLU A 61 -0.23 17.45 8.74
C GLU A 61 0.34 17.18 10.14
N TYR A 62 0.95 15.99 10.27
CA TYR A 62 1.57 15.59 11.53
C TYR A 62 2.87 16.34 11.74
N ASP A 63 2.95 17.14 12.79
CA ASP A 63 4.10 17.98 13.12
C ASP A 63 5.01 17.37 14.20
N GLY A 64 4.69 16.18 14.68
CA GLY A 64 5.50 15.46 15.64
C GLY A 64 6.70 14.78 15.00
N GLN A 65 7.44 14.05 15.82
CA GLN A 65 8.61 13.31 15.38
C GLN A 65 8.26 11.88 14.99
N VAL A 66 8.94 11.37 13.97
CA VAL A 66 8.95 9.95 13.66
C VAL A 66 10.30 9.39 14.12
N LYS A 67 10.26 8.41 15.02
CA LYS A 67 11.46 7.77 15.55
C LYS A 67 11.54 6.35 15.03
N TRP A 68 12.65 6.03 14.38
CA TRP A 68 12.92 4.69 13.87
C TRP A 68 13.65 3.87 14.91
N ASN A 69 13.05 2.77 15.33
CA ASN A 69 13.68 1.85 16.29
C ASN A 69 14.38 0.73 15.52
N THR A 70 15.67 0.93 15.28
CA THR A 70 16.51 -0.01 14.52
C THR A 70 16.85 -1.28 15.29
N GLU A 71 16.54 -1.35 16.58
CA GLU A 71 16.66 -2.58 17.37
C GLU A 71 15.53 -3.56 17.08
N LYS A 72 14.43 -3.07 16.51
CA LYS A 72 13.31 -3.89 16.09
C LYS A 72 13.50 -4.36 14.65
N PRO A 73 12.95 -5.54 14.30
CA PRO A 73 13.15 -6.08 12.95
C PRO A 73 12.49 -5.22 11.88
N SER A 74 13.20 -5.02 10.78
CA SER A 74 12.67 -4.33 9.60
C SER A 74 11.84 -5.23 8.69
N GLY A 75 11.98 -6.55 8.84
CA GLY A 75 11.38 -7.50 7.94
C GLY A 75 12.23 -7.71 6.68
N GLN A 76 11.69 -8.38 5.68
CA GLN A 76 12.38 -8.59 4.41
C GLN A 76 12.62 -7.25 3.71
N HIS A 77 13.82 -7.10 3.11
CA HIS A 77 14.16 -5.89 2.37
C HIS A 77 13.24 -5.68 1.15
N ARG A 78 12.92 -6.75 0.41
CA ARG A 78 12.00 -6.73 -0.73
C ARG A 78 11.09 -7.94 -0.70
N LYS A 79 9.84 -7.73 -1.11
CA LYS A 79 8.86 -8.81 -1.33
C LYS A 79 8.15 -8.56 -2.65
N PRO A 80 8.86 -8.59 -3.78
CA PRO A 80 8.20 -8.36 -5.06
C PRO A 80 7.34 -9.54 -5.44
N SER A 81 6.20 -9.27 -6.03
CA SER A 81 5.38 -10.28 -6.69
C SER A 81 5.49 -10.11 -8.19
N SER A 82 5.24 -11.18 -8.94
CA SER A 82 5.19 -11.09 -10.39
C SER A 82 3.75 -10.87 -10.83
N ASN A 83 3.49 -9.75 -11.47
CA ASN A 83 2.19 -9.43 -12.04
C ASN A 83 2.15 -9.64 -13.56
N GLN A 84 3.15 -10.32 -14.12
CA GLN A 84 3.28 -10.49 -15.56
C GLN A 84 2.05 -11.18 -16.18
N LYS A 85 1.53 -12.19 -15.52
CA LYS A 85 0.35 -12.91 -15.99
C LYS A 85 -0.88 -12.00 -16.10
N LEU A 86 -1.06 -11.11 -15.11
CA LEU A 86 -2.13 -10.12 -15.13
C LEU A 86 -1.95 -9.12 -16.27
N LEU A 87 -0.72 -8.64 -16.47
CA LEU A 87 -0.42 -7.71 -17.55
C LEU A 87 -0.58 -8.36 -18.93
N ASP A 88 -0.21 -9.64 -19.06
CA ASP A 88 -0.37 -10.40 -20.30
C ASP A 88 -1.84 -10.58 -20.68
N LEU A 89 -2.75 -10.58 -19.69
CA LEU A 89 -4.19 -10.62 -19.93
C LEU A 89 -4.75 -9.29 -20.45
N GLY A 90 -3.97 -8.22 -20.36
CA GLY A 90 -4.38 -6.90 -20.84
C GLY A 90 -4.61 -5.85 -19.76
N TRP A 91 -4.34 -6.16 -18.50
CA TRP A 91 -4.40 -5.16 -17.45
C TRP A 91 -3.33 -4.11 -17.69
N ASP A 92 -3.71 -2.83 -17.75
CA ASP A 92 -2.77 -1.73 -18.04
C ASP A 92 -2.20 -1.16 -16.75
N LYS A 93 -0.89 -0.98 -16.71
CA LYS A 93 -0.19 -0.35 -15.57
C LYS A 93 -0.72 1.03 -15.24
N LYS A 94 -1.25 1.75 -16.24
CA LYS A 94 -1.80 3.09 -16.06
C LYS A 94 -3.11 3.09 -15.27
N TRP A 95 -3.74 1.93 -15.09
CA TRP A 95 -5.00 1.82 -14.37
C TRP A 95 -4.82 1.76 -12.86
N TYR A 96 -3.58 1.62 -12.37
CA TYR A 96 -3.31 1.70 -10.95
C TYR A 96 -3.43 3.13 -10.45
N THR A 97 -4.02 3.28 -9.28
CA THR A 97 -4.01 4.55 -8.55
C THR A 97 -2.60 4.80 -8.02
N SER A 98 -2.10 6.03 -8.15
CA SER A 98 -0.78 6.37 -7.60
C SER A 98 -0.77 6.23 -6.08
N LEU A 99 0.41 6.01 -5.50
CA LEU A 99 0.58 5.92 -4.05
C LEU A 99 0.02 7.16 -3.36
N GLU A 100 0.38 8.35 -3.84
CA GLU A 100 -0.07 9.61 -3.25
C GLU A 100 -1.59 9.74 -3.28
N LYS A 101 -2.21 9.46 -4.44
CA LYS A 101 -3.66 9.55 -4.58
C LYS A 101 -4.39 8.53 -3.71
N GLY A 102 -3.89 7.28 -3.68
CA GLY A 102 -4.47 6.22 -2.86
C GLY A 102 -4.37 6.52 -1.38
N LEU A 103 -3.21 6.99 -0.93
CA LEU A 103 -3.01 7.38 0.47
C LEU A 103 -3.85 8.60 0.84
N THR A 104 -3.97 9.58 -0.05
CA THR A 104 -4.82 10.75 0.19
C THR A 104 -6.26 10.31 0.48
N LYS A 105 -6.82 9.47 -0.36
CA LYS A 105 -8.18 8.95 -0.18
C LYS A 105 -8.32 8.11 1.10
N THR A 106 -7.31 7.30 1.39
CA THR A 106 -7.31 6.46 2.59
C THR A 106 -7.25 7.32 3.84
N CYS A 107 -6.40 8.33 3.88
CA CYS A 107 -6.30 9.25 5.02
C CYS A 107 -7.61 10.03 5.22
N GLU A 108 -8.22 10.51 4.15
CA GLU A 108 -9.51 11.18 4.22
C GLU A 108 -10.57 10.26 4.83
N TRP A 109 -10.60 9.01 4.40
CA TRP A 109 -11.53 8.02 4.93
C TRP A 109 -11.28 7.75 6.42
N VAL A 110 -10.01 7.61 6.82
CA VAL A 110 -9.65 7.39 8.22
C VAL A 110 -10.09 8.56 9.10
N ILE A 111 -9.82 9.79 8.67
CA ILE A 111 -10.22 10.99 9.40
C ILE A 111 -11.74 11.03 9.58
N LEU A 112 -12.47 10.71 8.52
CA LEU A 112 -13.93 10.75 8.53
C LEU A 112 -14.54 9.67 9.42
N LYS A 113 -13.96 8.48 9.47
CA LYS A 113 -14.52 7.32 10.14
C LYS A 113 -13.99 7.09 11.56
N TYR A 114 -12.86 7.68 11.92
CA TYR A 114 -12.26 7.48 13.24
C TYR A 114 -13.20 7.94 14.35
N PRO A 115 -13.37 7.20 15.47
CA PRO A 115 -12.70 5.94 15.80
C PRO A 115 -13.43 4.67 15.31
N ASP A 116 -14.43 4.80 14.48
CA ASP A 116 -15.32 3.71 14.05
C ASP A 116 -14.69 2.89 12.94
N ILE A 117 -13.47 2.38 13.19
CA ILE A 117 -12.66 1.65 12.21
C ILE A 117 -12.29 0.29 12.81
N ARG A 118 -12.41 -0.76 12.01
CA ARG A 118 -12.01 -2.10 12.42
C ARG A 118 -10.54 -2.12 12.87
N GLY A 119 -10.28 -2.66 14.05
CA GLY A 119 -8.93 -2.73 14.61
C GLY A 119 -8.55 -1.54 15.48
N VAL A 120 -9.40 -0.55 15.59
CA VAL A 120 -9.22 0.58 16.51
C VAL A 120 -10.09 0.33 17.75
N SER A 121 -9.44 0.33 18.90
CA SER A 121 -10.09 0.10 20.18
C SER A 121 -10.17 1.38 21.02
#